data_3d4140b3479e1421c8a1a240bf16f76e
#
_entry.id   3d4140b3479e1421c8a1a240bf16f76e
#
_cell.length_a   1.000
_cell.length_b   1.000
_cell.length_c   1.000
_cell.angle_alpha   90.00
_cell.angle_beta   90.00
_cell.angle_gamma   90.00
#
_symmetry.space_group_name_H-M   'P 1'
#
loop_
_entity.id
_entity.type
_entity.pdbx_description
1 polymer ?
#
loop_
_entity_poly.entity_id
_entity_poly.type
_entity_poly.pdbx_seq_one_letter_code
_entity_poly.pdbx_strand_id
1 'polypeptide(L)'
;MNAPALLGFKGNPYVPLKLKGILARHGIPQATAAREIKQANGDQLSTTAMSLLLSWGEFPKTTPKESICTQVDSLLRARGVDESEISTAWELEDSPPAQAKPTPAPAAKPLPEPDFEPMEIHMLSPQAKRHFKLFRDPFSDDINSPEDVFMSESQHYVVEAMIQTALTGGITAAIGESGSGKTTLRKLLQHRITRDRQNIRLIFPRTFDKTKLSTGAIGAAIVMDMEPETKVRQKNESLARQVEDVLRRSSRAGFHHVLMLEEAHDLSITTLKYLKRFNEIETDDGFGKALSIVLIAQPEMRIKLDANRYPEAREFINRCEVATLEPLHQHVGEYVKHKFNRAGADVAAVMAEGTFDAIRARWTKIDPATREVKTNLYPLIVNNTVTRAMNRAAELGMPLVTGDLIKEL
;
A
#
# COMPACT_ATOMS: atom_id res chain seq x y z
N MET A 1 -32.35 43.76 -17.95
CA MET A 1 -32.19 43.24 -16.58
C MET A 1 -30.72 43.02 -16.33
N ASN A 2 -30.18 43.69 -15.31
CA ASN A 2 -28.74 43.78 -15.08
C ASN A 2 -28.17 42.43 -14.62
N ALA A 3 -27.18 41.93 -15.37
CA ALA A 3 -26.36 40.82 -14.87
C ALA A 3 -25.55 41.28 -13.64
N PRO A 4 -25.58 40.53 -12.54
CA PRO A 4 -24.80 40.90 -11.37
C PRO A 4 -23.32 40.95 -11.72
N ALA A 5 -22.64 42.01 -11.26
CA ALA A 5 -21.22 42.24 -11.44
C ALA A 5 -20.44 41.15 -10.67
N LEU A 6 -19.96 40.13 -11.37
CA LEU A 6 -19.03 39.14 -10.84
C LEU A 6 -17.65 39.80 -10.78
N LEU A 7 -17.29 40.26 -9.58
CA LEU A 7 -15.93 40.74 -9.24
C LEU A 7 -14.93 39.61 -9.44
N GLY A 8 -13.84 39.93 -10.15
CA GLY A 8 -12.71 39.01 -10.36
C GLY A 8 -12.03 38.67 -9.03
N PHE A 9 -12.21 37.44 -8.59
CA PHE A 9 -11.51 36.90 -7.42
C PHE A 9 -10.21 36.21 -7.85
N LYS A 10 -9.09 36.89 -7.69
CA LYS A 10 -7.77 36.25 -7.56
C LYS A 10 -7.56 35.98 -6.06
N GLY A 11 -7.55 34.71 -5.68
CA GLY A 11 -7.01 34.29 -4.38
C GLY A 11 -8.00 33.87 -3.30
N ASN A 12 -9.20 33.35 -3.63
CA ASN A 12 -10.15 32.86 -2.63
C ASN A 12 -10.29 31.32 -2.67
N PRO A 13 -10.55 30.67 -1.50
CA PRO A 13 -10.77 29.22 -1.47
C PRO A 13 -11.97 28.84 -2.34
N TYR A 14 -11.90 27.65 -2.91
CA TYR A 14 -12.90 27.02 -3.78
C TYR A 14 -14.34 27.27 -3.31
N VAL A 15 -15.08 28.10 -4.04
CA VAL A 15 -16.52 28.34 -3.83
C VAL A 15 -17.25 28.06 -5.16
N PRO A 16 -17.98 26.94 -5.29
CA PRO A 16 -18.67 26.58 -6.52
C PRO A 16 -19.89 27.50 -6.75
N LEU A 17 -20.35 27.55 -8.01
CA LEU A 17 -21.62 28.16 -8.36
C LEU A 17 -22.78 27.27 -7.86
N LYS A 18 -23.90 27.88 -7.44
CA LYS A 18 -25.17 27.19 -7.09
C LYS A 18 -25.65 26.31 -8.25
N LEU A 19 -25.32 26.66 -9.48
CA LEU A 19 -25.59 25.88 -10.69
C LEU A 19 -25.13 24.43 -10.57
N LYS A 20 -23.98 24.18 -9.93
CA LYS A 20 -23.47 22.82 -9.72
C LYS A 20 -24.40 21.97 -8.88
N GLY A 21 -24.95 22.54 -7.81
CA GLY A 21 -25.95 21.90 -6.95
C GLY A 21 -27.28 21.67 -7.65
N ILE A 22 -27.73 22.63 -8.45
CA ILE A 22 -28.96 22.54 -9.24
C ILE A 22 -28.90 21.41 -10.25
N LEU A 23 -27.81 21.33 -11.05
CA LEU A 23 -27.60 20.23 -11.99
C LEU A 23 -27.62 18.85 -11.29
N ALA A 24 -26.99 18.75 -10.12
CA ALA A 24 -26.97 17.51 -9.34
C ALA A 24 -28.35 17.11 -8.83
N ARG A 25 -29.14 18.05 -8.28
CA ARG A 25 -30.51 17.79 -7.75
C ARG A 25 -31.46 17.34 -8.85
N HIS A 26 -31.35 17.91 -10.03
CA HIS A 26 -32.18 17.54 -11.17
C HIS A 26 -31.63 16.38 -12.02
N GLY A 27 -30.58 15.69 -11.55
CA GLY A 27 -30.02 14.50 -12.21
C GLY A 27 -29.40 14.78 -13.59
N ILE A 28 -28.93 16.01 -13.83
CA ILE A 28 -28.33 16.42 -15.11
C ILE A 28 -26.80 16.22 -15.02
N PRO A 29 -26.22 15.20 -15.67
CA PRO A 29 -24.77 15.00 -15.65
C PRO A 29 -24.02 16.18 -16.29
N GLN A 30 -22.91 16.60 -15.72
CA GLN A 30 -22.07 17.69 -16.26
C GLN A 30 -21.65 17.46 -17.71
N ALA A 31 -21.37 16.21 -18.09
CA ALA A 31 -21.04 15.84 -19.45
C ALA A 31 -22.21 16.05 -20.44
N THR A 32 -23.44 15.83 -19.97
CA THR A 32 -24.66 16.08 -20.77
C THR A 32 -24.87 17.58 -20.96
N ALA A 33 -24.76 18.35 -19.87
CA ALA A 33 -24.88 19.80 -19.92
C ALA A 33 -23.81 20.43 -20.83
N ALA A 34 -22.57 19.94 -20.77
CA ALA A 34 -21.48 20.41 -21.63
C ALA A 34 -21.74 20.18 -23.13
N ARG A 35 -22.37 19.06 -23.50
CA ARG A 35 -22.69 18.71 -24.91
C ARG A 35 -23.82 19.58 -25.48
N GLU A 36 -24.73 20.06 -24.66
CA GLU A 36 -25.87 20.88 -25.10
C GLU A 36 -25.51 22.35 -25.25
N ILE A 37 -24.35 22.80 -24.74
CA ILE A 37 -23.85 24.16 -24.82
C ILE A 37 -22.87 24.30 -25.99
N LYS A 38 -23.16 25.24 -26.90
CA LYS A 38 -22.31 25.53 -28.06
C LYS A 38 -21.43 26.76 -27.80
N GLN A 39 -20.17 26.64 -28.19
CA GLN A 39 -19.22 27.75 -28.21
C GLN A 39 -19.43 28.65 -29.43
N ALA A 40 -18.81 29.84 -29.45
CA ALA A 40 -18.93 30.79 -30.58
C ALA A 40 -18.45 30.22 -31.91
N ASN A 41 -17.54 29.23 -31.89
CA ASN A 41 -17.04 28.50 -33.08
C ASN A 41 -17.96 27.38 -33.54
N GLY A 42 -19.10 27.14 -32.89
CA GLY A 42 -20.05 26.06 -33.19
C GLY A 42 -19.75 24.71 -32.51
N ASP A 43 -18.59 24.55 -31.90
CA ASP A 43 -18.22 23.34 -31.16
C ASP A 43 -18.97 23.23 -29.84
N GLN A 44 -19.12 21.99 -29.32
CA GLN A 44 -19.67 21.75 -28.01
C GLN A 44 -18.68 22.21 -26.91
N LEU A 45 -19.21 22.63 -25.76
CA LEU A 45 -18.38 22.95 -24.61
C LEU A 45 -17.69 21.69 -24.09
N SER A 46 -16.38 21.73 -23.83
CA SER A 46 -15.66 20.58 -23.27
C SER A 46 -16.08 20.33 -21.82
N THR A 47 -16.03 19.07 -21.39
CA THR A 47 -16.33 18.69 -20.00
C THR A 47 -15.38 19.35 -19.00
N THR A 48 -14.13 19.61 -19.39
CA THR A 48 -13.14 20.34 -18.60
C THR A 48 -13.56 21.80 -18.43
N ALA A 49 -13.98 22.49 -19.51
CA ALA A 49 -14.44 23.87 -19.44
C ALA A 49 -15.73 23.98 -18.59
N MET A 50 -16.65 23.02 -18.70
CA MET A 50 -17.83 22.94 -17.84
C MET A 50 -17.48 22.75 -16.37
N SER A 51 -16.51 21.89 -16.07
CA SER A 51 -16.02 21.69 -14.70
C SER A 51 -15.40 22.95 -14.11
N LEU A 52 -14.59 23.69 -14.87
CA LEU A 52 -14.01 24.96 -14.46
C LEU A 52 -15.09 26.02 -14.21
N LEU A 53 -16.08 26.09 -15.09
CA LEU A 53 -17.22 27.00 -14.93
C LEU A 53 -18.00 26.71 -13.63
N LEU A 54 -18.35 25.43 -13.40
CA LEU A 54 -19.15 25.03 -12.23
C LEU A 54 -18.39 25.15 -10.91
N SER A 55 -17.08 24.90 -10.92
CA SER A 55 -16.27 24.81 -9.70
C SER A 55 -15.55 26.12 -9.35
N TRP A 56 -15.24 26.95 -10.33
CA TRP A 56 -14.44 28.16 -10.17
C TRP A 56 -15.08 29.40 -10.75
N GLY A 57 -16.25 29.29 -11.40
CA GLY A 57 -16.89 30.39 -12.12
C GLY A 57 -16.07 30.88 -13.33
N GLU A 58 -15.13 30.07 -13.84
CA GLU A 58 -14.28 30.44 -14.96
C GLU A 58 -14.97 30.17 -16.29
N PHE A 59 -15.30 31.22 -17.03
CA PHE A 59 -15.89 31.14 -18.36
C PHE A 59 -14.83 30.90 -19.42
N PRO A 60 -15.12 30.11 -20.47
CA PRO A 60 -14.25 29.93 -21.61
C PRO A 60 -13.95 31.29 -22.28
N LYS A 61 -12.68 31.55 -22.57
CA LYS A 61 -12.24 32.82 -23.21
C LYS A 61 -12.74 32.99 -24.65
N THR A 62 -13.14 31.89 -25.29
CA THR A 62 -13.55 31.84 -26.71
C THR A 62 -15.03 32.14 -26.94
N THR A 63 -15.84 32.23 -25.88
CA THR A 63 -17.30 32.40 -26.00
C THR A 63 -17.78 33.48 -25.04
N PRO A 64 -18.63 34.42 -25.50
CA PRO A 64 -19.22 35.44 -24.63
C PRO A 64 -19.96 34.78 -23.46
N LYS A 65 -19.76 35.34 -22.27
CA LYS A 65 -20.36 34.87 -21.03
C LYS A 65 -21.87 34.80 -21.09
N GLU A 66 -22.47 35.85 -21.63
CA GLU A 66 -23.94 36.00 -21.78
C GLU A 66 -24.51 34.86 -22.64
N SER A 67 -23.81 34.44 -23.68
CA SER A 67 -24.23 33.33 -24.54
C SER A 67 -24.27 32.00 -23.78
N ILE A 68 -23.28 31.73 -22.92
CA ILE A 68 -23.23 30.51 -22.13
C ILE A 68 -24.35 30.53 -21.07
N CYS A 69 -24.55 31.66 -20.38
CA CYS A 69 -25.63 31.81 -19.41
C CYS A 69 -27.00 31.55 -20.03
N THR A 70 -27.28 32.16 -21.19
CA THR A 70 -28.57 31.98 -21.89
C THR A 70 -28.82 30.52 -22.29
N GLN A 71 -27.81 29.84 -22.78
CA GLN A 71 -27.90 28.43 -23.16
C GLN A 71 -28.11 27.51 -21.95
N VAL A 72 -27.40 27.73 -20.83
CA VAL A 72 -27.61 26.99 -19.59
C VAL A 72 -28.97 27.23 -19.01
N ASP A 73 -29.47 28.49 -18.96
CA ASP A 73 -30.79 28.80 -18.47
C ASP A 73 -31.88 28.13 -19.34
N SER A 74 -31.71 28.11 -20.67
CA SER A 74 -32.60 27.42 -21.59
C SER A 74 -32.60 25.89 -21.36
N LEU A 75 -31.44 25.32 -21.09
CA LEU A 75 -31.27 23.91 -20.75
C LEU A 75 -32.02 23.57 -19.45
N LEU A 76 -31.86 24.38 -18.41
CA LEU A 76 -32.54 24.18 -17.12
C LEU A 76 -34.05 24.25 -17.26
N ARG A 77 -34.58 25.25 -18.00
CA ARG A 77 -36.02 25.35 -18.32
C ARG A 77 -36.54 24.13 -19.06
N ALA A 78 -35.79 23.65 -20.06
CA ALA A 78 -36.16 22.46 -20.84
C ALA A 78 -36.22 21.19 -19.98
N ARG A 79 -35.52 21.18 -18.85
CA ARG A 79 -35.48 20.06 -17.89
C ARG A 79 -36.46 20.25 -16.72
N GLY A 80 -37.32 21.30 -16.74
CA GLY A 80 -38.35 21.53 -15.74
C GLY A 80 -37.85 22.11 -14.41
N VAL A 81 -36.69 22.80 -14.43
CA VAL A 81 -36.18 23.52 -13.25
C VAL A 81 -36.96 24.80 -13.04
N ASP A 82 -37.34 25.08 -11.80
CA ASP A 82 -38.14 26.28 -11.45
C ASP A 82 -37.36 27.58 -11.72
N GLU A 83 -38.08 28.62 -12.16
CA GLU A 83 -37.48 29.91 -12.51
C GLU A 83 -36.77 30.58 -11.30
N SER A 84 -37.25 30.29 -10.07
CA SER A 84 -36.60 30.73 -8.83
C SER A 84 -35.21 30.11 -8.63
N GLU A 85 -35.00 28.84 -8.98
CA GLU A 85 -33.68 28.18 -8.94
C GLU A 85 -32.81 28.68 -10.07
N ILE A 86 -33.34 28.89 -11.27
CA ILE A 86 -32.59 29.40 -12.42
C ILE A 86 -32.05 30.80 -12.14
N SER A 87 -32.86 31.67 -11.50
CA SER A 87 -32.43 33.03 -11.16
C SER A 87 -31.23 33.09 -10.20
N THR A 88 -31.06 32.08 -9.34
CA THR A 88 -29.97 31.98 -8.36
C THR A 88 -28.81 31.09 -8.83
N ALA A 89 -28.92 30.43 -9.98
CA ALA A 89 -27.96 29.47 -10.48
C ALA A 89 -26.54 30.05 -10.63
N TRP A 90 -26.41 31.30 -10.93
CA TRP A 90 -25.15 32.00 -11.18
C TRP A 90 -24.53 32.67 -9.94
N GLU A 91 -25.16 32.54 -8.78
CA GLU A 91 -24.61 32.99 -7.51
C GLU A 91 -23.60 31.99 -6.98
N LEU A 92 -22.65 32.52 -6.18
CA LEU A 92 -21.75 31.65 -5.42
C LEU A 92 -22.50 30.98 -4.27
N GLU A 93 -22.13 29.78 -3.93
CA GLU A 93 -22.65 29.06 -2.78
C GLU A 93 -22.19 29.74 -1.48
N ASP A 94 -23.08 30.27 -0.65
CA ASP A 94 -22.74 31.05 0.56
C ASP A 94 -22.07 30.21 1.68
N SER A 95 -22.02 28.92 1.52
CA SER A 95 -21.22 28.01 2.32
C SER A 95 -20.63 26.96 1.38
N PRO A 96 -19.36 26.54 1.54
CA PRO A 96 -18.95 25.33 0.86
C PRO A 96 -19.99 24.27 1.21
N PRO A 97 -20.55 23.54 0.23
CA PRO A 97 -21.49 22.47 0.53
C PRO A 97 -20.78 21.67 1.62
N ALA A 98 -21.40 21.58 2.79
CA ALA A 98 -20.98 20.60 3.79
C ALA A 98 -20.85 19.35 2.95
N GLN A 99 -19.59 18.90 2.72
CA GLN A 99 -19.26 17.81 1.81
C GLN A 99 -20.41 16.85 1.95
N ALA A 100 -21.25 16.71 0.92
CA ALA A 100 -22.40 15.82 0.99
C ALA A 100 -21.72 14.55 1.47
N LYS A 101 -21.94 14.22 2.75
CA LYS A 101 -21.35 13.03 3.36
C LYS A 101 -21.62 12.01 2.32
N PRO A 102 -20.62 11.41 1.67
CA PRO A 102 -20.89 10.45 0.61
C PRO A 102 -22.02 9.62 1.16
N THR A 103 -23.14 9.55 0.40
CA THR A 103 -24.32 8.75 0.78
C THR A 103 -23.72 7.52 1.37
N PRO A 104 -23.90 7.20 2.66
CA PRO A 104 -23.08 6.19 3.30
C PRO A 104 -23.19 4.99 2.39
N ALA A 105 -22.08 4.66 1.74
CA ALA A 105 -21.98 3.44 0.95
C ALA A 105 -22.56 2.40 1.89
N PRO A 106 -23.54 1.57 1.45
CA PRO A 106 -24.39 0.75 2.32
C PRO A 106 -23.50 0.29 3.46
N ALA A 107 -23.81 0.75 4.66
CA ALA A 107 -22.92 0.91 5.82
C ALA A 107 -21.82 -0.11 5.76
N ALA A 108 -20.59 0.33 5.50
CA ALA A 108 -19.46 -0.58 5.48
C ALA A 108 -19.65 -1.40 6.73
N LYS A 109 -19.87 -2.72 6.58
CA LYS A 109 -20.01 -3.62 7.74
C LYS A 109 -18.97 -3.15 8.72
N PRO A 110 -19.33 -2.81 9.98
CA PRO A 110 -18.36 -2.31 10.94
C PRO A 110 -17.13 -3.19 10.76
N LEU A 111 -15.97 -2.57 10.57
CA LEU A 111 -14.71 -3.32 10.47
C LEU A 111 -14.76 -4.30 11.63
N PRO A 112 -14.62 -5.62 11.39
CA PRO A 112 -14.66 -6.59 12.47
C PRO A 112 -13.72 -6.05 13.55
N GLU A 113 -14.20 -6.03 14.78
CA GLU A 113 -13.35 -5.62 15.92
C GLU A 113 -12.04 -6.39 15.80
N PRO A 114 -10.88 -5.72 15.99
CA PRO A 114 -9.62 -6.40 15.83
C PRO A 114 -9.63 -7.64 16.75
N ASP A 115 -9.37 -8.81 16.21
CA ASP A 115 -9.41 -10.08 16.94
C ASP A 115 -8.51 -10.06 18.19
N PHE A 116 -7.53 -9.16 18.21
CA PHE A 116 -6.59 -8.96 19.30
C PHE A 116 -6.43 -7.47 19.59
N GLU A 117 -6.25 -7.15 20.90
CA GLU A 117 -5.97 -5.78 21.34
C GLU A 117 -4.66 -5.26 20.73
N PRO A 118 -4.61 -3.98 20.32
CA PRO A 118 -3.36 -3.36 19.88
C PRO A 118 -2.32 -3.44 21.00
N MET A 119 -1.14 -3.96 20.71
CA MET A 119 -0.07 -4.03 21.69
C MET A 119 0.85 -2.81 21.57
N GLU A 120 1.06 -2.13 22.69
CA GLU A 120 2.07 -1.08 22.80
C GLU A 120 3.49 -1.68 22.70
N ILE A 121 4.37 -0.97 22.01
CA ILE A 121 5.77 -1.37 21.88
C ILE A 121 6.51 -1.01 23.16
N HIS A 122 7.10 -2.01 23.82
CA HIS A 122 7.88 -1.84 25.02
C HIS A 122 9.36 -2.11 24.77
N MET A 123 10.21 -1.26 25.34
CA MET A 123 11.66 -1.52 25.40
C MET A 123 12.02 -2.22 26.70
N LEU A 124 13.05 -3.07 26.65
CA LEU A 124 13.55 -3.72 27.85
C LEU A 124 14.20 -2.69 28.78
N SER A 125 13.67 -2.56 30.00
CA SER A 125 14.10 -1.55 30.95
C SER A 125 15.52 -1.82 31.46
N PRO A 126 16.29 -0.79 31.87
CA PRO A 126 17.58 -0.99 32.51
C PRO A 126 17.51 -1.80 33.81
N GLN A 127 16.38 -1.74 34.51
CA GLN A 127 16.10 -2.54 35.69
C GLN A 127 15.98 -4.03 35.33
N ALA A 128 15.19 -4.38 34.30
CA ALA A 128 15.03 -5.75 33.85
C ALA A 128 16.35 -6.32 33.31
N LYS A 129 17.14 -5.55 32.56
CA LYS A 129 18.48 -5.97 32.11
C LYS A 129 19.39 -6.35 33.30
N ARG A 130 19.43 -5.52 34.34
CA ARG A 130 20.23 -5.81 35.56
C ARG A 130 19.69 -7.00 36.33
N HIS A 131 18.37 -7.10 36.46
CA HIS A 131 17.69 -8.18 37.20
C HIS A 131 18.01 -9.56 36.59
N PHE A 132 17.89 -9.67 35.26
CA PHE A 132 18.16 -10.90 34.50
C PHE A 132 19.63 -11.04 34.03
N LYS A 133 20.51 -10.14 34.47
CA LYS A 133 21.95 -10.13 34.11
C LYS A 133 22.22 -10.15 32.61
N LEU A 134 21.42 -9.41 31.83
CA LEU A 134 21.53 -9.31 30.38
C LEU A 134 22.47 -8.17 29.98
N PHE A 135 23.49 -8.46 29.17
CA PHE A 135 24.39 -7.45 28.61
C PHE A 135 23.74 -6.64 27.49
N ARG A 136 22.91 -7.29 26.66
CA ARG A 136 22.19 -6.67 25.55
C ARG A 136 20.73 -7.13 25.54
N ASP A 137 19.91 -6.35 24.85
CA ASP A 137 18.49 -6.68 24.67
C ASP A 137 18.37 -7.83 23.66
N PRO A 138 17.77 -8.98 24.01
CA PRO A 138 17.56 -10.09 23.09
C PRO A 138 16.73 -9.72 21.87
N PHE A 139 15.86 -8.72 21.99
CA PHE A 139 14.90 -8.30 20.97
C PHE A 139 15.33 -7.04 20.21
N SER A 140 16.57 -6.58 20.40
CA SER A 140 17.11 -5.47 19.61
C SER A 140 17.12 -5.80 18.11
N ASP A 141 16.85 -4.78 17.26
CA ASP A 141 16.79 -4.92 15.79
C ASP A 141 18.17 -4.90 15.11
N ASP A 142 19.25 -5.10 15.86
CA ASP A 142 20.64 -5.12 15.42
C ASP A 142 21.02 -6.42 14.68
N ILE A 143 20.30 -6.72 13.60
CA ILE A 143 20.57 -7.85 12.72
C ILE A 143 21.78 -7.49 11.84
N ASN A 144 22.92 -8.15 12.08
CA ASN A 144 24.17 -7.90 11.39
C ASN A 144 24.54 -9.02 10.42
N SER A 145 24.00 -10.22 10.62
CA SER A 145 24.29 -11.39 9.81
C SER A 145 23.02 -12.25 9.58
N PRO A 146 23.01 -13.12 8.56
CA PRO A 146 21.89 -14.04 8.35
C PRO A 146 21.64 -14.98 9.53
N GLU A 147 22.70 -15.35 10.26
CA GLU A 147 22.64 -16.23 11.43
C GLU A 147 21.87 -15.57 12.60
N ASP A 148 21.76 -14.24 12.61
CA ASP A 148 20.96 -13.49 13.58
C ASP A 148 19.46 -13.64 13.35
N VAL A 149 19.05 -14.16 12.19
CA VAL A 149 17.64 -14.29 11.81
C VAL A 149 17.15 -15.70 12.08
N PHE A 150 16.13 -15.81 12.92
CA PHE A 150 15.38 -17.06 13.03
C PHE A 150 14.58 -17.31 11.76
N MET A 151 14.69 -18.52 11.23
CA MET A 151 14.01 -18.93 10.00
C MET A 151 13.11 -20.13 10.29
N SER A 152 11.80 -19.90 10.27
CA SER A 152 10.80 -20.96 10.24
C SER A 152 10.68 -21.56 8.83
N GLU A 153 9.98 -22.69 8.68
CA GLU A 153 9.74 -23.33 7.39
C GLU A 153 9.02 -22.37 6.41
N SER A 154 8.02 -21.62 6.88
CA SER A 154 7.30 -20.65 6.04
C SER A 154 8.21 -19.51 5.58
N GLN A 155 9.10 -19.03 6.44
CA GLN A 155 10.07 -18.00 6.08
C GLN A 155 11.09 -18.51 5.05
N HIS A 156 11.57 -19.74 5.22
CA HIS A 156 12.42 -20.38 4.21
C HIS A 156 11.71 -20.47 2.87
N TYR A 157 10.46 -20.97 2.85
CA TYR A 157 9.66 -21.04 1.64
C TYR A 157 9.51 -19.68 0.94
N VAL A 158 9.19 -18.62 1.69
CA VAL A 158 9.01 -17.27 1.11
C VAL A 158 10.32 -16.76 0.49
N VAL A 159 11.46 -16.95 1.16
CA VAL A 159 12.78 -16.54 0.61
C VAL A 159 13.10 -17.34 -0.64
N GLU A 160 12.90 -18.66 -0.65
CA GLU A 160 13.14 -19.49 -1.83
C GLU A 160 12.21 -19.11 -2.99
N ALA A 161 10.94 -18.84 -2.73
CA ALA A 161 9.99 -18.37 -3.76
C ALA A 161 10.45 -17.03 -4.39
N MET A 162 10.91 -16.08 -3.56
CA MET A 162 11.48 -14.82 -4.07
C MET A 162 12.74 -15.04 -4.91
N ILE A 163 13.63 -15.95 -4.50
CA ILE A 163 14.85 -16.27 -5.26
C ILE A 163 14.51 -16.95 -6.58
N GLN A 164 13.62 -17.95 -6.54
CA GLN A 164 13.18 -18.65 -7.74
C GLN A 164 12.55 -17.65 -8.74
N THR A 165 11.68 -16.76 -8.26
CA THR A 165 11.11 -15.67 -9.08
C THR A 165 12.21 -14.81 -9.70
N ALA A 166 13.21 -14.42 -8.92
CA ALA A 166 14.32 -13.60 -9.39
C ALA A 166 15.10 -14.26 -10.55
N LEU A 167 15.20 -15.57 -10.54
CA LEU A 167 15.93 -16.35 -11.55
C LEU A 167 15.07 -16.70 -12.78
N THR A 168 13.78 -16.92 -12.60
CA THR A 168 12.89 -17.44 -13.67
C THR A 168 12.10 -16.38 -14.41
N GLY A 169 12.09 -15.13 -13.94
CA GLY A 169 11.31 -14.06 -14.58
C GLY A 169 9.83 -14.03 -14.18
N GLY A 170 9.47 -14.57 -13.01
CA GLY A 170 8.10 -14.64 -12.50
C GLY A 170 7.61 -13.38 -11.78
N ILE A 171 6.44 -13.53 -11.13
CA ILE A 171 5.84 -12.53 -10.25
C ILE A 171 5.51 -13.23 -8.93
N THR A 172 6.01 -12.74 -7.80
CA THR A 172 5.69 -13.28 -6.46
C THR A 172 5.23 -12.17 -5.52
N ALA A 173 4.19 -12.44 -4.75
CA ALA A 173 3.74 -11.62 -3.64
C ALA A 173 4.06 -12.29 -2.31
N ALA A 174 5.03 -11.75 -1.57
CA ALA A 174 5.33 -12.14 -0.20
C ALA A 174 4.40 -11.38 0.75
N ILE A 175 3.40 -12.08 1.30
CA ILE A 175 2.34 -11.50 2.12
C ILE A 175 2.53 -11.89 3.58
N GLY A 176 2.46 -10.92 4.49
CA GLY A 176 2.52 -11.16 5.93
C GLY A 176 2.06 -9.96 6.73
N GLU A 177 1.58 -10.22 7.94
CA GLU A 177 1.13 -9.21 8.88
C GLU A 177 2.22 -8.21 9.24
N SER A 178 1.82 -7.07 9.81
CA SER A 178 2.77 -6.14 10.41
C SER A 178 3.59 -6.85 11.49
N GLY A 179 4.92 -6.66 11.47
CA GLY A 179 5.81 -7.34 12.42
C GLY A 179 6.08 -8.82 12.15
N SER A 180 5.65 -9.37 11.01
CA SER A 180 5.95 -10.76 10.61
C SER A 180 7.40 -10.99 10.15
N GLY A 181 8.18 -9.91 9.94
CA GLY A 181 9.57 -9.99 9.52
C GLY A 181 9.81 -9.76 8.02
N LYS A 182 8.85 -9.21 7.27
CA LYS A 182 8.98 -8.92 5.82
C LYS A 182 10.26 -8.17 5.46
N THR A 183 10.59 -7.11 6.18
CA THR A 183 11.82 -6.34 5.96
C THR A 183 13.09 -7.17 6.19
N THR A 184 13.04 -8.06 7.17
CA THR A 184 14.14 -8.99 7.45
C THR A 184 14.35 -9.96 6.29
N LEU A 185 13.27 -10.53 5.73
CA LEU A 185 13.38 -11.43 4.58
C LEU A 185 13.89 -10.70 3.33
N ARG A 186 13.52 -9.44 3.11
CA ARG A 186 14.12 -8.63 2.04
C ARG A 186 15.64 -8.49 2.21
N LYS A 187 16.11 -8.20 3.43
CA LYS A 187 17.55 -8.11 3.74
C LYS A 187 18.26 -9.45 3.50
N LEU A 188 17.64 -10.57 3.89
CA LEU A 188 18.16 -11.91 3.64
C LEU A 188 18.27 -12.21 2.15
N LEU A 189 17.24 -11.90 1.37
CA LEU A 189 17.28 -12.06 -0.09
C LEU A 189 18.43 -11.27 -0.70
N GLN A 190 18.57 -10.00 -0.33
CA GLN A 190 19.65 -9.14 -0.82
C GLN A 190 21.04 -9.69 -0.43
N HIS A 191 21.20 -10.14 0.81
CA HIS A 191 22.45 -10.74 1.29
C HIS A 191 22.77 -12.02 0.50
N ARG A 192 21.78 -12.90 0.28
CA ARG A 192 21.96 -14.16 -0.42
C ARG A 192 22.35 -13.93 -1.90
N ILE A 193 21.70 -13.00 -2.59
CA ILE A 193 22.07 -12.61 -3.96
C ILE A 193 23.52 -12.15 -4.03
N THR A 194 23.95 -11.32 -3.08
CA THR A 194 25.31 -10.79 -3.02
C THR A 194 26.35 -11.90 -2.70
N ARG A 195 26.04 -12.74 -1.70
CA ARG A 195 26.92 -13.82 -1.25
C ARG A 195 27.16 -14.87 -2.33
N ASP A 196 26.08 -15.29 -2.98
CA ASP A 196 26.12 -16.35 -3.98
C ASP A 196 26.59 -15.81 -5.36
N ARG A 197 27.00 -14.52 -5.40
CA ARG A 197 27.46 -13.81 -6.61
C ARG A 197 26.52 -14.01 -7.79
N GLN A 198 25.23 -14.07 -7.51
CA GLN A 198 24.23 -14.19 -8.56
C GLN A 198 24.19 -12.90 -9.38
N ASN A 199 24.14 -13.04 -10.68
CA ASN A 199 24.01 -11.88 -11.60
C ASN A 199 22.60 -11.31 -11.56
N ILE A 200 22.11 -10.96 -10.37
CA ILE A 200 20.77 -10.38 -10.16
C ILE A 200 20.93 -8.92 -9.73
N ARG A 201 20.24 -8.02 -10.44
CA ARG A 201 20.14 -6.61 -10.10
C ARG A 201 18.79 -6.32 -9.47
N LEU A 202 18.79 -5.79 -8.24
CA LEU A 202 17.59 -5.38 -7.52
C LEU A 202 17.27 -3.92 -7.84
N ILE A 203 16.02 -3.66 -8.19
CA ILE A 203 15.51 -2.33 -8.54
C ILE A 203 14.46 -1.95 -7.49
N PHE A 204 14.64 -0.80 -6.83
CA PHE A 204 13.79 -0.31 -5.76
C PHE A 204 13.22 1.07 -6.08
N PRO A 205 11.96 1.20 -6.53
CA PRO A 205 11.33 2.49 -6.67
C PRO A 205 11.24 3.24 -5.32
N ARG A 206 11.97 4.35 -5.20
CA ARG A 206 12.06 5.16 -3.97
C ARG A 206 10.93 6.19 -3.93
N THR A 207 9.73 5.76 -3.61
CA THR A 207 8.56 6.63 -3.46
C THR A 207 8.05 6.53 -2.04
N PHE A 208 7.87 7.68 -1.36
CA PHE A 208 7.33 7.71 0.01
C PHE A 208 5.85 7.32 0.05
N ASP A 209 5.07 7.82 -0.90
CA ASP A 209 3.64 7.53 -1.00
C ASP A 209 3.40 6.51 -2.12
N LYS A 210 3.25 5.25 -1.74
CA LYS A 210 3.04 4.13 -2.70
C LYS A 210 1.70 4.20 -3.40
N THR A 211 0.70 4.88 -2.83
CA THR A 211 -0.61 5.07 -3.49
C THR A 211 -0.49 5.88 -4.79
N LYS A 212 0.53 6.73 -4.87
CA LYS A 212 0.87 7.57 -6.05
C LYS A 212 1.90 6.94 -6.99
N LEU A 213 2.38 5.73 -6.69
CA LEU A 213 3.35 5.06 -7.54
C LEU A 213 2.72 4.65 -8.87
N SER A 214 2.97 5.47 -9.89
CA SER A 214 2.49 5.23 -11.25
C SER A 214 3.44 4.34 -12.04
N THR A 215 2.95 3.78 -13.15
CA THR A 215 3.77 3.02 -14.11
C THR A 215 4.94 3.84 -14.67
N GLY A 216 4.71 5.15 -14.90
CA GLY A 216 5.78 6.05 -15.31
C GLY A 216 6.88 6.21 -14.26
N ALA A 217 6.49 6.32 -12.97
CA ALA A 217 7.45 6.39 -11.87
C ALA A 217 8.25 5.08 -11.71
N ILE A 218 7.61 3.93 -11.92
CA ILE A 218 8.28 2.62 -11.92
C ILE A 218 9.28 2.55 -13.09
N GLY A 219 8.87 2.92 -14.29
CA GLY A 219 9.76 2.95 -15.46
C GLY A 219 10.96 3.88 -15.26
N ALA A 220 10.73 5.06 -14.67
CA ALA A 220 11.80 5.99 -14.32
C ALA A 220 12.78 5.40 -13.30
N ALA A 221 12.28 4.72 -12.27
CA ALA A 221 13.11 4.05 -11.27
C ALA A 221 13.96 2.93 -11.89
N ILE A 222 13.40 2.14 -12.80
CA ILE A 222 14.18 1.11 -13.52
C ILE A 222 15.35 1.75 -14.28
N VAL A 223 15.11 2.83 -15.01
CA VAL A 223 16.19 3.51 -15.75
C VAL A 223 17.23 4.09 -14.79
N MET A 224 16.80 4.75 -13.71
CA MET A 224 17.72 5.38 -12.74
C MET A 224 18.59 4.36 -12.00
N ASP A 225 18.01 3.22 -11.60
CA ASP A 225 18.75 2.19 -10.87
C ASP A 225 19.70 1.39 -11.80
N MET A 226 19.35 1.28 -13.09
CA MET A 226 20.13 0.53 -14.05
C MET A 226 21.22 1.39 -14.73
N GLU A 227 20.91 2.64 -15.02
CA GLU A 227 21.80 3.59 -15.70
C GLU A 227 21.70 4.98 -15.06
N PRO A 228 22.34 5.22 -13.89
CA PRO A 228 22.21 6.47 -13.12
C PRO A 228 22.60 7.74 -13.92
N GLU A 229 23.51 7.63 -14.84
CA GLU A 229 23.98 8.75 -15.69
C GLU A 229 23.05 9.07 -16.85
N THR A 230 22.08 8.21 -17.12
CA THR A 230 21.20 8.35 -18.29
C THR A 230 19.98 9.19 -17.94
N LYS A 231 19.69 10.21 -18.78
CA LYS A 231 18.51 11.05 -18.58
C LYS A 231 17.23 10.26 -18.86
N VAL A 232 16.32 10.24 -17.90
CA VAL A 232 15.00 9.60 -18.01
C VAL A 232 14.13 10.36 -19.03
N ARG A 233 13.56 9.63 -19.98
CA ARG A 233 12.64 10.19 -20.98
C ARG A 233 11.28 10.50 -20.37
N GLN A 234 10.69 11.65 -20.74
CA GLN A 234 9.45 12.15 -20.11
C GLN A 234 8.16 11.60 -20.73
N LYS A 235 8.19 11.28 -22.04
CA LYS A 235 7.00 10.75 -22.72
C LYS A 235 6.86 9.26 -22.47
N ASN A 236 5.65 8.80 -22.12
CA ASN A 236 5.39 7.40 -21.76
C ASN A 236 5.90 6.38 -22.78
N GLU A 237 5.67 6.62 -24.09
CA GLU A 237 6.15 5.70 -25.13
C GLU A 237 7.68 5.65 -25.21
N SER A 238 8.34 6.80 -25.17
CA SER A 238 9.80 6.86 -25.22
C SER A 238 10.44 6.32 -23.94
N LEU A 239 9.79 6.47 -22.78
CA LEU A 239 10.21 5.86 -21.53
C LEU A 239 10.07 4.34 -21.58
N ALA A 240 8.95 3.81 -22.08
CA ALA A 240 8.76 2.38 -22.24
C ALA A 240 9.85 1.73 -23.10
N ARG A 241 10.16 2.33 -24.24
CA ARG A 241 11.29 1.89 -25.10
C ARG A 241 12.63 1.98 -24.36
N GLN A 242 12.86 3.04 -23.60
CA GLN A 242 14.09 3.18 -22.82
C GLN A 242 14.23 2.09 -21.77
N VAL A 243 13.16 1.76 -21.05
CA VAL A 243 13.13 0.66 -20.07
C VAL A 243 13.46 -0.68 -20.75
N GLU A 244 12.81 -0.96 -21.88
CA GLU A 244 13.05 -2.18 -22.66
C GLU A 244 14.51 -2.27 -23.12
N ASP A 245 15.06 -1.20 -23.70
CA ASP A 245 16.45 -1.15 -24.16
C ASP A 245 17.46 -1.36 -23.04
N VAL A 246 17.23 -0.76 -21.86
CA VAL A 246 18.11 -0.86 -20.70
C VAL A 246 18.10 -2.28 -20.14
N LEU A 247 16.92 -2.87 -19.96
CA LEU A 247 16.77 -4.24 -19.44
C LEU A 247 17.37 -5.25 -20.41
N ARG A 248 17.08 -5.16 -21.72
CA ARG A 248 17.63 -6.07 -22.73
C ARG A 248 19.15 -6.00 -22.82
N ARG A 249 19.73 -4.78 -22.83
CA ARG A 249 21.21 -4.63 -22.83
C ARG A 249 21.85 -5.30 -21.61
N SER A 250 21.25 -5.13 -20.44
CA SER A 250 21.78 -5.73 -19.21
C SER A 250 21.57 -7.25 -19.20
N SER A 251 20.46 -7.76 -19.72
CA SER A 251 20.22 -9.20 -19.88
C SER A 251 21.24 -9.86 -20.83
N ARG A 252 21.62 -9.19 -21.94
CA ARG A 252 22.72 -9.67 -22.81
C ARG A 252 24.05 -9.80 -22.08
N ALA A 253 24.28 -8.96 -21.06
CA ALA A 253 25.46 -9.06 -20.20
C ALA A 253 25.33 -10.15 -19.11
N GLY A 254 24.27 -10.96 -19.16
CA GLY A 254 24.03 -12.08 -18.25
C GLY A 254 23.39 -11.69 -16.91
N PHE A 255 22.79 -10.50 -16.80
CA PHE A 255 22.11 -10.08 -15.57
C PHE A 255 20.60 -10.40 -15.62
N HIS A 256 20.06 -10.87 -14.50
CA HIS A 256 18.67 -10.92 -14.19
C HIS A 256 18.24 -9.64 -13.44
N HIS A 257 17.00 -9.22 -13.58
CA HIS A 257 16.52 -8.01 -12.92
C HIS A 257 15.28 -8.33 -12.09
N VAL A 258 15.21 -7.73 -10.91
CA VAL A 258 14.09 -7.88 -9.98
C VAL A 258 13.58 -6.51 -9.57
N LEU A 259 12.37 -6.19 -9.96
CA LEU A 259 11.62 -5.04 -9.45
C LEU A 259 11.02 -5.42 -8.10
N MET A 260 11.50 -4.82 -7.03
CA MET A 260 11.00 -5.05 -5.69
C MET A 260 10.13 -3.89 -5.22
N LEU A 261 8.88 -4.19 -4.88
CA LEU A 261 7.89 -3.21 -4.44
C LEU A 261 7.46 -3.54 -3.00
N GLU A 262 7.93 -2.74 -2.05
CA GLU A 262 7.48 -2.81 -0.64
C GLU A 262 6.17 -2.06 -0.47
N GLU A 263 5.39 -2.44 0.55
CA GLU A 263 4.04 -1.92 0.84
C GLU A 263 3.12 -2.00 -0.40
N ALA A 264 3.23 -3.11 -1.14
CA ALA A 264 2.52 -3.28 -2.40
C ALA A 264 0.99 -3.32 -2.25
N HIS A 265 0.48 -3.52 -1.03
CA HIS A 265 -0.95 -3.42 -0.72
C HIS A 265 -1.50 -2.00 -0.93
N ASP A 266 -0.65 -0.96 -0.94
CA ASP A 266 -1.05 0.41 -1.24
C ASP A 266 -1.15 0.70 -2.74
N LEU A 267 -0.58 -0.15 -3.61
CA LEU A 267 -0.64 0.06 -5.05
C LEU A 267 -2.07 0.07 -5.58
N SER A 268 -2.34 0.95 -6.55
CA SER A 268 -3.63 0.95 -7.23
C SER A 268 -3.82 -0.30 -8.10
N ILE A 269 -5.06 -0.73 -8.32
CA ILE A 269 -5.38 -1.84 -9.25
C ILE A 269 -4.87 -1.52 -10.66
N THR A 270 -4.95 -0.26 -11.07
CA THR A 270 -4.40 0.19 -12.36
C THR A 270 -2.89 -0.06 -12.44
N THR A 271 -2.14 0.24 -11.38
CA THR A 271 -0.70 -0.03 -11.33
C THR A 271 -0.43 -1.53 -11.43
N LEU A 272 -1.14 -2.37 -10.65
CA LEU A 272 -1.00 -3.83 -10.69
C LEU A 272 -1.27 -4.39 -12.11
N LYS A 273 -2.34 -3.94 -12.76
CA LYS A 273 -2.66 -4.31 -14.14
C LYS A 273 -1.49 -4.03 -15.09
N TYR A 274 -0.83 -2.90 -14.93
CA TYR A 274 0.27 -2.52 -15.82
C TYR A 274 1.62 -3.17 -15.45
N LEU A 275 1.81 -3.66 -14.22
CA LEU A 275 3.01 -4.42 -13.84
C LEU A 275 3.21 -5.65 -14.73
N LYS A 276 2.13 -6.28 -15.20
CA LYS A 276 2.18 -7.36 -16.18
C LYS A 276 3.04 -6.98 -17.40
N ARG A 277 2.87 -5.76 -17.93
CA ARG A 277 3.59 -5.30 -19.14
C ARG A 277 5.10 -5.20 -18.90
N PHE A 278 5.52 -4.82 -17.72
CA PHE A 278 6.95 -4.83 -17.36
C PHE A 278 7.51 -6.26 -17.30
N ASN A 279 6.72 -7.20 -16.76
CA ASN A 279 7.13 -8.61 -16.70
C ASN A 279 7.09 -9.29 -18.08
N GLU A 280 6.33 -8.76 -19.03
CA GLU A 280 6.26 -9.28 -20.41
C GLU A 280 7.44 -8.84 -21.29
N ILE A 281 8.33 -7.98 -20.81
CA ILE A 281 9.56 -7.63 -21.54
C ILE A 281 10.42 -8.88 -21.64
N GLU A 282 10.67 -9.31 -22.88
CA GLU A 282 11.44 -10.52 -23.18
C GLU A 282 12.91 -10.20 -23.35
N THR A 283 13.75 -11.19 -23.06
CA THR A 283 15.15 -11.20 -23.44
C THR A 283 15.29 -11.29 -24.95
N ASP A 284 16.48 -11.00 -25.50
CA ASP A 284 16.68 -10.98 -26.96
C ASP A 284 16.52 -12.34 -27.64
N ASP A 285 16.73 -13.43 -26.89
CA ASP A 285 16.49 -14.80 -27.37
C ASP A 285 14.98 -15.15 -27.44
N GLY A 286 14.12 -14.28 -26.90
CA GLY A 286 12.64 -14.43 -26.92
C GLY A 286 12.09 -15.49 -25.98
N PHE A 287 12.94 -16.21 -25.24
CA PHE A 287 12.48 -17.28 -24.35
C PHE A 287 12.44 -16.88 -22.86
N GLY A 288 13.27 -15.92 -22.45
CA GLY A 288 13.36 -15.44 -21.08
C GLY A 288 12.56 -14.16 -20.84
N LYS A 289 12.29 -13.87 -19.56
CA LYS A 289 11.78 -12.58 -19.11
C LYS A 289 12.93 -11.69 -18.63
N ALA A 290 12.94 -10.44 -19.09
CA ALA A 290 14.00 -9.50 -18.73
C ALA A 290 13.80 -8.89 -17.33
N LEU A 291 12.60 -9.00 -16.76
CA LEU A 291 12.28 -8.44 -15.45
C LEU A 291 11.35 -9.36 -14.64
N SER A 292 11.79 -9.71 -13.45
CA SER A 292 10.99 -10.37 -12.40
C SER A 292 10.34 -9.31 -11.51
N ILE A 293 9.26 -9.66 -10.82
CA ILE A 293 8.57 -8.75 -9.89
C ILE A 293 8.37 -9.45 -8.56
N VAL A 294 8.82 -8.81 -7.49
CA VAL A 294 8.58 -9.25 -6.11
C VAL A 294 7.81 -8.15 -5.39
N LEU A 295 6.61 -8.49 -4.94
CA LEU A 295 5.74 -7.65 -4.14
C LEU A 295 5.89 -8.06 -2.67
N ILE A 296 6.15 -7.11 -1.79
CA ILE A 296 6.11 -7.31 -0.34
C ILE A 296 4.91 -6.55 0.19
N ALA A 297 3.97 -7.25 0.83
CA ALA A 297 2.67 -6.67 1.16
C ALA A 297 2.12 -7.16 2.51
N GLN A 298 1.10 -6.46 2.99
CA GLN A 298 0.24 -6.90 4.10
C GLN A 298 -0.94 -7.71 3.57
N PRO A 299 -1.71 -8.41 4.43
CA PRO A 299 -2.81 -9.29 4.02
C PRO A 299 -3.88 -8.65 3.15
N GLU A 300 -4.07 -7.32 3.22
CA GLU A 300 -5.00 -6.56 2.37
C GLU A 300 -4.70 -6.76 0.86
N MET A 301 -3.46 -7.11 0.53
CA MET A 301 -3.09 -7.45 -0.84
C MET A 301 -3.88 -8.64 -1.39
N ARG A 302 -4.30 -9.60 -0.55
CA ARG A 302 -5.13 -10.74 -0.97
C ARG A 302 -6.44 -10.30 -1.60
N ILE A 303 -7.03 -9.19 -1.07
CA ILE A 303 -8.25 -8.61 -1.64
C ILE A 303 -7.99 -8.09 -3.06
N LYS A 304 -6.82 -7.50 -3.30
CA LYS A 304 -6.42 -6.98 -4.62
C LYS A 304 -6.01 -8.09 -5.60
N LEU A 305 -5.62 -9.25 -5.07
CA LEU A 305 -5.28 -10.44 -5.85
C LEU A 305 -6.49 -11.37 -6.07
N ASP A 306 -7.71 -10.90 -5.86
CA ASP A 306 -8.94 -11.63 -6.20
C ASP A 306 -9.39 -11.27 -7.63
N ALA A 307 -9.23 -12.22 -8.55
CA ALA A 307 -9.61 -12.06 -9.96
C ALA A 307 -11.11 -11.90 -10.20
N ASN A 308 -11.97 -12.35 -9.25
CA ASN A 308 -13.41 -12.14 -9.33
C ASN A 308 -13.78 -10.71 -8.97
N ARG A 309 -13.06 -10.12 -8.02
CA ARG A 309 -13.27 -8.74 -7.57
C ARG A 309 -12.65 -7.73 -8.53
N TYR A 310 -11.53 -8.06 -9.17
CA TYR A 310 -10.77 -7.18 -10.06
C TYR A 310 -10.48 -7.88 -11.40
N PRO A 311 -11.50 -8.10 -12.24
CA PRO A 311 -11.35 -8.79 -13.52
C PRO A 311 -10.40 -8.07 -14.48
N GLU A 312 -10.24 -6.75 -14.36
CA GLU A 312 -9.31 -5.96 -15.15
C GLU A 312 -7.82 -6.25 -14.86
N ALA A 313 -7.51 -6.81 -13.70
CA ALA A 313 -6.16 -7.23 -13.31
C ALA A 313 -5.96 -8.75 -13.37
N ARG A 314 -6.94 -9.52 -13.85
CA ARG A 314 -6.94 -11.01 -13.86
C ARG A 314 -5.67 -11.61 -14.42
N GLU A 315 -5.13 -11.06 -15.50
CA GLU A 315 -3.93 -11.61 -16.12
C GLU A 315 -2.67 -11.44 -15.27
N PHE A 316 -2.58 -10.35 -14.52
CA PHE A 316 -1.52 -10.16 -13.52
C PHE A 316 -1.72 -11.12 -12.36
N ILE A 317 -2.94 -11.20 -11.84
CA ILE A 317 -3.29 -12.03 -10.68
C ILE A 317 -2.99 -13.50 -10.95
N ASN A 318 -3.35 -14.00 -12.12
CA ASN A 318 -3.12 -15.41 -12.50
C ASN A 318 -1.63 -15.78 -12.67
N ARG A 319 -0.75 -14.79 -12.80
CA ARG A 319 0.71 -14.99 -12.90
C ARG A 319 1.43 -14.72 -11.58
N CYS A 320 0.71 -14.22 -10.57
CA CYS A 320 1.30 -13.87 -9.29
C CYS A 320 1.25 -15.05 -8.34
N GLU A 321 2.40 -15.62 -8.02
CA GLU A 321 2.54 -16.60 -6.95
C GLU A 321 2.41 -15.90 -5.61
N VAL A 322 1.60 -16.46 -4.69
CA VAL A 322 1.42 -15.91 -3.35
C VAL A 322 2.15 -16.77 -2.33
N ALA A 323 3.19 -16.21 -1.74
CA ALA A 323 3.93 -16.81 -0.64
C ALA A 323 3.56 -16.10 0.68
N THR A 324 3.11 -16.85 1.68
CA THR A 324 2.59 -16.28 2.93
C THR A 324 3.57 -16.50 4.08
N LEU A 325 3.80 -15.45 4.85
CA LEU A 325 4.50 -15.50 6.12
C LEU A 325 3.53 -15.92 7.22
N GLU A 326 3.63 -17.16 7.64
CA GLU A 326 2.79 -17.71 8.71
C GLU A 326 3.26 -17.26 10.09
N PRO A 327 2.36 -17.19 11.07
CA PRO A 327 2.71 -16.98 12.48
C PRO A 327 3.66 -18.07 13.01
N LEU A 328 4.36 -17.78 14.11
CA LEU A 328 5.34 -18.70 14.69
C LEU A 328 4.76 -19.99 15.26
N HIS A 329 3.46 -20.01 15.63
CA HIS A 329 2.77 -21.18 16.17
C HIS A 329 3.61 -21.95 17.21
N GLN A 330 3.95 -23.22 16.93
CA GLN A 330 4.78 -24.06 17.79
C GLN A 330 6.24 -23.59 17.93
N HIS A 331 6.72 -22.78 16.98
CA HIS A 331 8.12 -22.31 16.97
C HIS A 331 8.39 -21.12 17.90
N VAL A 332 7.40 -20.65 18.68
CA VAL A 332 7.58 -19.52 19.64
C VAL A 332 8.76 -19.78 20.56
N GLY A 333 8.89 -20.99 21.12
CA GLY A 333 9.97 -21.34 22.03
C GLY A 333 11.35 -21.34 21.35
N GLU A 334 11.43 -21.87 20.14
CA GLU A 334 12.67 -21.90 19.33
C GLU A 334 13.07 -20.48 18.92
N TYR A 335 12.10 -19.66 18.51
CA TYR A 335 12.32 -18.27 18.18
C TYR A 335 12.89 -17.47 19.35
N VAL A 336 12.28 -17.57 20.54
CA VAL A 336 12.74 -16.87 21.72
C VAL A 336 14.12 -17.37 22.17
N LYS A 337 14.35 -18.69 22.16
CA LYS A 337 15.69 -19.26 22.44
C LYS A 337 16.75 -18.72 21.49
N HIS A 338 16.45 -18.65 20.20
CA HIS A 338 17.35 -18.08 19.19
C HIS A 338 17.72 -16.62 19.52
N LYS A 339 16.71 -15.80 19.90
CA LYS A 339 16.92 -14.40 20.30
C LYS A 339 17.80 -14.25 21.54
N PHE A 340 17.58 -15.08 22.56
CA PHE A 340 18.40 -15.08 23.77
C PHE A 340 19.82 -15.56 23.50
N ASN A 341 20.01 -16.64 22.75
CA ASN A 341 21.34 -17.15 22.35
C ASN A 341 22.14 -16.07 21.62
N ARG A 342 21.51 -15.34 20.70
CA ARG A 342 22.12 -14.20 19.99
C ARG A 342 22.58 -13.10 20.97
N ALA A 343 21.83 -12.88 22.05
CA ALA A 343 22.21 -11.94 23.10
C ALA A 343 23.26 -12.45 24.06
N GLY A 344 23.70 -13.71 23.91
CA GLY A 344 24.65 -14.38 24.81
C GLY A 344 24.03 -14.75 26.17
N ALA A 345 22.70 -15.01 26.21
CA ALA A 345 21.98 -15.33 27.43
C ALA A 345 21.23 -16.66 27.30
N ASP A 346 21.11 -17.37 28.43
CA ASP A 346 20.30 -18.59 28.49
C ASP A 346 18.84 -18.22 28.80
N VAL A 347 17.92 -18.64 27.96
CA VAL A 347 16.50 -18.42 28.15
C VAL A 347 15.96 -19.10 29.42
N ALA A 348 16.52 -20.25 29.81
CA ALA A 348 16.11 -20.98 31.02
C ALA A 348 16.42 -20.21 32.31
N ALA A 349 17.40 -19.30 32.28
CA ALA A 349 17.70 -18.40 33.41
C ALA A 349 16.70 -17.24 33.57
N VAL A 350 15.81 -17.04 32.57
CA VAL A 350 14.86 -15.93 32.54
C VAL A 350 13.41 -16.41 32.51
N MET A 351 13.12 -17.55 31.87
CA MET A 351 11.76 -18.05 31.66
C MET A 351 11.53 -19.40 32.36
N ALA A 352 10.43 -19.47 33.11
CA ALA A 352 9.99 -20.72 33.70
C ALA A 352 9.37 -21.67 32.64
N GLU A 353 9.29 -22.95 33.01
CA GLU A 353 8.59 -23.96 32.24
C GLU A 353 7.11 -23.55 31.99
N GLY A 354 6.56 -23.86 30.85
CA GLY A 354 5.19 -23.52 30.47
C GLY A 354 4.95 -22.04 30.02
N THR A 355 5.96 -21.16 30.13
CA THR A 355 5.81 -19.74 29.72
C THR A 355 5.48 -19.61 28.24
N PHE A 356 6.09 -20.43 27.37
CA PHE A 356 5.82 -20.41 25.93
C PHE A 356 4.41 -20.88 25.59
N ASP A 357 3.85 -21.82 26.34
CA ASP A 357 2.47 -22.28 26.21
C ASP A 357 1.49 -21.18 26.59
N ALA A 358 1.79 -20.43 27.65
CA ALA A 358 1.00 -19.29 28.04
C ALA A 358 1.03 -18.16 26.99
N ILE A 359 2.19 -17.90 26.34
CA ILE A 359 2.29 -16.95 25.23
C ILE A 359 1.43 -17.42 24.06
N ARG A 360 1.51 -18.72 23.70
CA ARG A 360 0.68 -19.28 22.62
C ARG A 360 -0.81 -19.15 22.92
N ALA A 361 -1.23 -19.52 24.13
CA ALA A 361 -2.63 -19.45 24.55
C ALA A 361 -3.18 -18.02 24.53
N ARG A 362 -2.38 -17.04 24.96
CA ARG A 362 -2.78 -15.62 24.98
C ARG A 362 -3.08 -15.08 23.56
N TRP A 363 -2.28 -15.44 22.59
CA TRP A 363 -2.34 -14.89 21.22
C TRP A 363 -2.99 -15.83 20.21
N THR A 364 -3.71 -16.85 20.69
CA THR A 364 -4.49 -17.76 19.85
C THR A 364 -5.92 -17.77 20.35
N LYS A 365 -6.86 -17.48 19.45
CA LYS A 365 -8.30 -17.52 19.72
C LYS A 365 -8.95 -18.52 18.78
N ILE A 366 -9.96 -19.22 19.24
CA ILE A 366 -10.79 -20.10 18.43
C ILE A 366 -12.13 -19.41 18.25
N ASP A 367 -12.51 -19.11 17.02
CA ASP A 367 -13.84 -18.57 16.74
C ASP A 367 -14.90 -19.62 17.10
N PRO A 368 -15.80 -19.33 18.04
CA PRO A 368 -16.78 -20.30 18.49
C PRO A 368 -17.79 -20.70 17.42
N ALA A 369 -18.03 -19.83 16.42
CA ALA A 369 -19.01 -20.08 15.36
C ALA A 369 -18.41 -20.87 14.19
N THR A 370 -17.20 -20.51 13.75
CA THR A 370 -16.53 -21.13 12.58
C THR A 370 -15.54 -22.22 12.95
N ARG A 371 -15.13 -22.30 14.24
CA ARG A 371 -14.02 -23.12 14.75
C ARG A 371 -12.66 -22.79 14.11
N GLU A 372 -12.58 -21.67 13.41
CA GLU A 372 -11.33 -21.19 12.84
C GLU A 372 -10.36 -20.76 13.94
N VAL A 373 -9.12 -21.19 13.84
CA VAL A 373 -8.06 -20.80 14.79
C VAL A 373 -7.40 -19.55 14.26
N LYS A 374 -7.61 -18.44 14.96
CA LYS A 374 -6.94 -17.15 14.67
C LYS A 374 -5.79 -16.97 15.63
N THR A 375 -4.63 -16.60 15.11
CA THR A 375 -3.44 -16.37 15.93
C THR A 375 -2.68 -15.13 15.50
N ASN A 376 -2.12 -14.43 16.47
CA ASN A 376 -1.29 -13.23 16.26
C ASN A 376 0.16 -13.44 16.74
N LEU A 377 0.66 -14.68 16.64
CA LEU A 377 1.99 -15.08 17.11
C LEU A 377 3.10 -14.68 16.12
N TYR A 378 3.10 -13.42 15.71
CA TYR A 378 4.18 -12.88 14.86
C TYR A 378 5.38 -12.40 15.70
N PRO A 379 6.59 -12.34 15.12
CA PRO A 379 7.80 -11.95 15.83
C PRO A 379 7.68 -10.69 16.67
N LEU A 380 7.06 -9.64 16.17
CA LEU A 380 6.87 -8.38 16.90
C LEU A 380 6.03 -8.58 18.15
N ILE A 381 4.92 -9.31 18.04
CA ILE A 381 4.01 -9.57 19.18
C ILE A 381 4.69 -10.41 20.24
N VAL A 382 5.43 -11.45 19.83
CA VAL A 382 6.19 -12.29 20.78
C VAL A 382 7.27 -11.48 21.47
N ASN A 383 8.03 -10.65 20.73
CA ASN A 383 9.05 -9.77 21.30
C ASN A 383 8.46 -8.84 22.36
N ASN A 384 7.38 -8.15 22.03
CA ASN A 384 6.71 -7.22 22.93
C ASN A 384 6.14 -7.92 24.18
N THR A 385 5.53 -9.10 24.01
CA THR A 385 4.99 -9.87 25.12
C THR A 385 6.08 -10.27 26.09
N VAL A 386 7.18 -10.81 25.59
CA VAL A 386 8.32 -11.22 26.42
C VAL A 386 8.98 -10.03 27.10
N THR A 387 9.21 -8.94 26.36
CA THR A 387 9.81 -7.71 26.92
C THR A 387 8.96 -7.13 28.05
N ARG A 388 7.64 -7.06 27.85
CA ARG A 388 6.69 -6.58 28.87
C ARG A 388 6.69 -7.48 30.09
N ALA A 389 6.68 -8.80 29.89
CA ALA A 389 6.74 -9.77 30.97
C ALA A 389 8.03 -9.68 31.79
N MET A 390 9.18 -9.50 31.11
CA MET A 390 10.46 -9.32 31.78
C MET A 390 10.50 -8.01 32.60
N ASN A 391 10.00 -6.92 32.04
CA ASN A 391 9.90 -5.66 32.78
C ASN A 391 9.05 -5.85 34.04
N ARG A 392 7.89 -6.47 33.92
CA ARG A 392 6.97 -6.70 35.02
C ARG A 392 7.54 -7.66 36.10
N ALA A 393 8.20 -8.73 35.67
CA ALA A 393 8.89 -9.66 36.57
C ALA A 393 9.98 -8.95 37.39
N ALA A 394 10.76 -8.08 36.74
CA ALA A 394 11.82 -7.31 37.41
C ALA A 394 11.24 -6.28 38.41
N GLU A 395 10.09 -5.66 38.14
CA GLU A 395 9.38 -4.77 39.05
C GLU A 395 8.91 -5.52 40.29
N LEU A 396 8.40 -6.73 40.11
CA LEU A 396 7.91 -7.59 41.18
C LEU A 396 9.01 -8.36 41.91
N GLY A 397 10.27 -8.27 41.45
CA GLY A 397 11.40 -9.02 42.03
C GLY A 397 11.33 -10.53 41.77
N MET A 398 10.56 -10.97 40.76
CA MET A 398 10.39 -12.40 40.46
C MET A 398 11.67 -12.94 39.78
N PRO A 399 12.19 -14.10 40.22
CA PRO A 399 13.43 -14.64 39.66
C PRO A 399 13.30 -15.09 38.18
N LEU A 400 12.08 -15.47 37.76
CA LEU A 400 11.76 -15.95 36.43
C LEU A 400 10.43 -15.36 35.95
N VAL A 401 10.29 -15.21 34.64
CA VAL A 401 8.99 -14.94 33.99
C VAL A 401 8.18 -16.22 33.98
N THR A 402 6.98 -16.20 34.56
CA THR A 402 6.09 -17.37 34.65
C THR A 402 4.94 -17.28 33.65
N GLY A 403 4.30 -18.44 33.36
CA GLY A 403 3.10 -18.49 32.53
C GLY A 403 1.93 -17.70 33.09
N ASP A 404 1.79 -17.63 34.42
CA ASP A 404 0.71 -16.86 35.06
C ASP A 404 0.93 -15.35 34.90
N LEU A 405 2.17 -14.89 34.99
CA LEU A 405 2.49 -13.49 34.68
C LEU A 405 2.13 -13.13 33.23
N ILE A 406 2.33 -14.04 32.27
CA ILE A 406 1.94 -13.83 30.85
C ILE A 406 0.41 -13.68 30.70
N LYS A 407 -0.37 -14.41 31.49
CA LYS A 407 -1.85 -14.34 31.46
C LYS A 407 -2.38 -13.01 32.02
N GLU A 408 -1.69 -12.43 32.99
CA GLU A 408 -2.06 -11.17 33.66
C GLU A 408 -1.68 -9.91 32.84
N LEU A 409 -0.80 -9.99 31.89
CA LEU A 409 -0.37 -8.85 31.05
C LEU A 409 -1.45 -8.32 30.13
#